data_16fc00b54ac0ccfd6fcafb3063974e6e
#
_entry.id   16fc00b54ac0ccfd6fcafb3063974e6e
#
_cell.length_a   1.000
_cell.length_b   1.000
_cell.length_c   1.000
_cell.angle_alpha   90.00
_cell.angle_beta   90.00
_cell.angle_gamma   90.00
#
_symmetry.space_group_name_H-M   'P 1'
#
loop_
_entity.id
_entity.type
_entity.pdbx_description
1 polymer ?
#
loop_
_entity_poly.entity_id
_entity_poly.type
_entity_poly.pdbx_seq_one_letter_code
_entity_poly.pdbx_strand_id
1 'polypeptide(L)'
;MKHADSDTLAQLAPLLTQVRQRIPPLKEKGVGKFYLKSTAFLHFHQDSAGLFADLKVDGDWQRYPVNDLADYTLLLATLDLQLPGSP
;
A
#
# COMPACT_ATOMS: atom_id res chain seq x y z
N MET A 1 -0.81 -16.93 2.22
CA MET A 1 -0.32 -15.56 2.48
C MET A 1 -1.11 -14.93 3.62
N LYS A 2 -0.46 -14.21 4.49
CA LYS A 2 -1.11 -13.58 5.64
C LYS A 2 -0.91 -12.07 5.61
N HIS A 3 -1.75 -11.33 6.35
CA HIS A 3 -1.55 -9.90 6.54
C HIS A 3 -0.21 -9.65 7.23
N ALA A 4 0.43 -8.54 6.86
CA ALA A 4 1.70 -8.16 7.45
C ALA A 4 1.54 -7.91 8.96
N ASP A 5 2.40 -8.54 9.75
CA ASP A 5 2.42 -8.33 11.20
C ASP A 5 3.19 -7.03 11.55
N SER A 6 3.25 -6.71 12.86
CA SER A 6 3.88 -5.47 13.29
C SER A 6 5.38 -5.39 12.94
N ASP A 7 6.10 -6.50 12.98
CA ASP A 7 7.51 -6.51 12.60
C ASP A 7 7.69 -6.25 11.11
N THR A 8 6.85 -6.85 10.28
CA THR A 8 6.87 -6.63 8.84
C THR A 8 6.50 -5.19 8.50
N LEU A 9 5.49 -4.63 9.18
CA LEU A 9 5.09 -3.24 8.96
C LEU A 9 6.20 -2.28 9.39
N ALA A 10 6.97 -2.62 10.42
CA ALA A 10 8.13 -1.82 10.81
C ALA A 10 9.21 -1.81 9.72
N GLN A 11 9.42 -2.93 9.02
CA GLN A 11 10.34 -2.99 7.89
C GLN A 11 9.86 -2.11 6.73
N LEU A 12 8.56 -1.93 6.58
CA LEU A 12 7.96 -1.11 5.54
C LEU A 12 7.83 0.38 5.93
N ALA A 13 8.39 0.79 7.07
CA ALA A 13 8.24 2.15 7.58
C ALA A 13 8.56 3.24 6.54
N PRO A 14 9.64 3.15 5.73
CA PRO A 14 9.90 4.16 4.71
C PRO A 14 8.78 4.25 3.67
N LEU A 15 8.24 3.11 3.24
CA LEU A 15 7.12 3.08 2.31
C LEU A 15 5.84 3.63 2.95
N LEU A 16 5.54 3.21 4.18
CA LEU A 16 4.35 3.68 4.90
C LEU A 16 4.38 5.20 5.09
N THR A 17 5.55 5.77 5.38
CA THR A 17 5.70 7.22 5.48
C THR A 17 5.28 7.91 4.19
N GLN A 18 5.67 7.36 3.04
CA GLN A 18 5.30 7.91 1.75
C GLN A 18 3.80 7.79 1.47
N VAL A 19 3.22 6.62 1.79
CA VAL A 19 1.78 6.42 1.62
C VAL A 19 0.99 7.38 2.50
N ARG A 20 1.46 7.61 3.73
CA ARG A 20 0.81 8.54 4.67
C ARG A 20 0.83 9.99 4.20
N GLN A 21 1.75 10.37 3.31
CA GLN A 21 1.74 11.70 2.69
C GLN A 21 0.54 11.91 1.77
N ARG A 22 -0.18 10.84 1.45
CA ARG A 22 -1.39 10.89 0.62
C ARG A 22 -2.67 10.85 1.45
N ILE A 23 -2.59 11.18 2.71
CA ILE A 23 -3.74 11.40 3.60
C ILE A 23 -3.93 12.92 3.74
N PRO A 24 -5.06 13.53 3.32
CA PRO A 24 -6.11 12.94 2.51
C PRO A 24 -5.69 12.76 1.05
N PRO A 25 -6.42 12.02 0.19
CA PRO A 25 -7.75 11.45 0.39
C PRO A 25 -7.76 10.07 1.05
N LEU A 26 -6.58 9.44 1.22
CA LEU A 26 -6.52 8.15 1.91
C LEU A 26 -6.83 8.32 3.40
N LYS A 27 -7.32 7.25 4.01
CA LYS A 27 -7.51 7.15 5.45
C LYS A 27 -6.86 5.87 5.93
N GLU A 28 -6.06 5.94 6.98
CA GLU A 28 -5.44 4.77 7.58
C GLU A 28 -6.27 4.32 8.78
N LYS A 29 -6.77 3.08 8.72
CA LYS A 29 -7.53 2.46 9.81
C LYS A 29 -6.80 1.20 10.24
N GLY A 30 -6.11 1.28 11.38
CA GLY A 30 -5.15 0.26 11.74
C GLY A 30 -3.87 0.42 10.92
N VAL A 31 -2.73 0.07 11.51
CA VAL A 31 -1.43 0.31 10.88
C VAL A 31 -1.33 -0.43 9.55
N GLY A 32 -1.00 0.30 8.48
CA GLY A 32 -0.79 -0.27 7.16
C GLY A 32 -2.05 -0.66 6.40
N LYS A 33 -3.23 -0.27 6.88
CA LYS A 33 -4.50 -0.55 6.21
C LYS A 33 -5.12 0.75 5.75
N PHE A 34 -5.12 0.97 4.44
CA PHE A 34 -5.56 2.24 3.86
C PHE A 34 -6.87 2.08 3.12
N TYR A 35 -7.72 3.07 3.28
CA TYR A 35 -9.07 3.13 2.71
C TYR A 35 -9.21 4.38 1.87
N LEU A 36 -10.01 4.27 0.82
CA LEU A 36 -10.39 5.40 -0.03
C LEU A 36 -11.91 5.43 -0.11
N LYS A 37 -12.53 6.54 0.31
CA LYS A 37 -14.00 6.70 0.32
C LYS A 37 -14.68 5.53 1.04
N SER A 38 -14.15 5.16 2.20
CA SER A 38 -14.65 4.09 3.07
C SER A 38 -14.51 2.68 2.48
N THR A 39 -13.82 2.52 1.38
CA THR A 39 -13.57 1.21 0.74
C THR A 39 -12.11 0.84 0.92
N ALA A 40 -11.86 -0.43 1.28
CA ALA A 40 -10.49 -0.95 1.39
C ALA A 40 -9.75 -0.74 0.07
N PHE A 41 -8.53 -0.21 0.13
CA PHE A 41 -7.83 0.28 -1.04
C PHE A 41 -6.39 -0.23 -1.14
N LEU A 42 -5.66 -0.31 -0.02
CA LEU A 42 -4.26 -0.76 0.00
C LEU A 42 -4.03 -1.55 1.28
N HIS A 43 -3.54 -2.77 1.12
CA HIS A 43 -3.16 -3.66 2.22
C HIS A 43 -1.79 -4.23 1.98
N PHE A 44 -1.13 -4.68 3.05
CA PHE A 44 0.18 -5.33 2.95
C PHE A 44 0.10 -6.76 3.44
N HIS A 45 0.86 -7.64 2.78
CA HIS A 45 0.90 -9.07 3.06
C HIS A 45 2.33 -9.58 3.08
N GLN A 46 2.53 -10.74 3.69
CA GLN A 46 3.83 -11.39 3.73
C GLN A 46 3.67 -12.89 3.51
N ASP A 47 4.67 -13.50 2.89
CA ASP A 47 4.81 -14.94 2.80
C ASP A 47 6.28 -15.31 2.63
N SER A 48 6.58 -16.60 2.34
CA SER A 48 7.96 -17.06 2.17
C SER A 48 8.67 -16.43 0.97
N ALA A 49 7.92 -15.91 0.00
CA ALA A 49 8.49 -15.26 -1.18
C ALA A 49 8.81 -13.78 -0.95
N GLY A 50 8.34 -13.18 0.15
CA GLY A 50 8.64 -11.81 0.48
C GLY A 50 7.43 -10.99 0.91
N LEU A 51 7.55 -9.67 0.75
CA LEU A 51 6.53 -8.71 1.13
C LEU A 51 5.79 -8.22 -0.10
N PHE A 52 4.48 -8.06 0.05
CA PHE A 52 3.59 -7.67 -1.05
C PHE A 52 2.58 -6.62 -0.62
N ALA A 53 2.16 -5.81 -1.56
CA ALA A 53 1.06 -4.87 -1.39
C ALA A 53 -0.07 -5.28 -2.33
N ASP A 54 -1.30 -5.29 -1.82
CA ASP A 54 -2.49 -5.42 -2.65
C ASP A 54 -3.12 -4.04 -2.76
N LEU A 55 -3.23 -3.55 -3.99
CA LEU A 55 -3.75 -2.23 -4.31
C LEU A 55 -4.94 -2.37 -5.25
N LYS A 56 -6.01 -1.63 -4.99
CA LYS A 56 -7.13 -1.58 -5.93
C LYS A 56 -6.77 -0.69 -7.12
N VAL A 57 -6.78 -1.28 -8.30
CA VAL A 57 -6.53 -0.60 -9.57
C VAL A 57 -7.76 -0.79 -10.44
N ASP A 58 -8.45 0.30 -10.75
CA ASP A 58 -9.69 0.27 -11.54
C ASP A 58 -10.74 -0.70 -10.97
N GLY A 59 -10.80 -0.77 -9.63
CA GLY A 59 -11.79 -1.59 -8.93
C GLY A 59 -11.36 -3.03 -8.65
N ASP A 60 -10.22 -3.47 -9.15
CA ASP A 60 -9.71 -4.83 -8.96
C ASP A 60 -8.45 -4.84 -8.13
N TRP A 61 -8.29 -5.86 -7.28
CA TRP A 61 -7.07 -6.03 -6.50
C TRP A 61 -5.92 -6.47 -7.39
N GLN A 62 -4.81 -5.72 -7.33
CA GLN A 62 -3.57 -6.05 -8.01
C GLN A 62 -2.46 -6.20 -6.98
N ARG A 63 -1.59 -7.19 -7.14
CA ARG A 63 -0.51 -7.48 -6.20
C ARG A 63 0.82 -6.97 -6.72
N TYR A 64 1.56 -6.29 -5.85
CA TYR A 64 2.87 -5.73 -6.16
C TYR A 64 3.88 -6.15 -5.11
N PRO A 65 5.10 -6.56 -5.49
CA PRO A 65 6.15 -6.78 -4.50
C PRO A 65 6.57 -5.45 -3.88
N VAL A 66 6.96 -5.48 -2.62
CA VAL A 66 7.45 -4.28 -1.90
C VAL A 66 8.69 -4.63 -1.08
N ASN A 67 9.71 -5.12 -1.76
CA ASN A 67 10.92 -5.64 -1.13
C ASN A 67 12.14 -4.70 -1.26
N ASP A 68 12.11 -3.72 -2.16
CA ASP A 68 13.19 -2.77 -2.36
C ASP A 68 12.68 -1.41 -2.83
N LEU A 69 13.60 -0.47 -3.01
CA LEU A 69 13.22 0.91 -3.39
C LEU A 69 12.59 0.99 -4.78
N ALA A 70 13.02 0.16 -5.72
CA ALA A 70 12.42 0.14 -7.05
C ALA A 70 10.95 -0.32 -6.97
N ASP A 71 10.69 -1.33 -6.13
CA ASP A 71 9.32 -1.79 -5.88
C ASP A 71 8.47 -0.66 -5.28
N TYR A 72 9.01 0.06 -4.30
CA TYR A 72 8.31 1.18 -3.65
C TYR A 72 7.95 2.26 -4.66
N THR A 73 8.89 2.62 -5.53
CA THR A 73 8.68 3.65 -6.54
C THR A 73 7.54 3.27 -7.48
N LEU A 74 7.52 2.02 -7.94
CA LEU A 74 6.45 1.54 -8.82
C LEU A 74 5.10 1.53 -8.11
N LEU A 75 5.05 1.03 -6.88
CA LEU A 75 3.81 1.02 -6.12
C LEU A 75 3.27 2.43 -5.93
N LEU A 76 4.13 3.37 -5.51
CA LEU A 76 3.70 4.75 -5.25
C LEU A 76 3.21 5.45 -6.53
N ALA A 77 3.88 5.23 -7.65
CA ALA A 77 3.44 5.79 -8.92
C ALA A 77 2.06 5.25 -9.32
N THR A 78 1.87 3.94 -9.17
CA THR A 78 0.58 3.29 -9.48
C THR A 78 -0.51 3.78 -8.54
N LEU A 79 -0.20 3.88 -7.24
CA LEU A 79 -1.12 4.41 -6.23
C LEU A 79 -1.58 5.82 -6.60
N ASP A 80 -0.66 6.69 -6.96
CA ASP A 80 -0.99 8.09 -7.28
C ASP A 80 -1.93 8.19 -8.48
N LEU A 81 -1.79 7.29 -9.46
CA LEU A 81 -2.71 7.27 -10.61
C LEU A 81 -4.14 6.90 -10.22
N GLN A 82 -4.33 6.21 -9.10
CA GLN A 82 -5.64 5.77 -8.65
C GLN A 82 -6.33 6.79 -7.73
N LEU A 83 -5.60 7.81 -7.28
CA LEU A 83 -6.15 8.78 -6.33
C LEU A 83 -6.91 9.90 -7.04
N PRO A 84 -8.03 10.40 -6.43
CA PRO A 84 -8.74 11.54 -6.98
C PRO A 84 -7.83 12.76 -7.07
N GLY A 85 -7.93 13.52 -8.15
CA GLY A 85 -7.14 14.73 -8.35
C GLY A 85 -5.73 14.47 -8.83
N SER A 86 -5.37 13.23 -9.12
CA SER A 86 -4.08 12.91 -9.73
C SER A 86 -4.00 13.47 -11.13
N PRO A 87 -2.87 14.10 -11.50
CA PRO A 87 -2.72 14.65 -12.85
C PRO A 87 -2.69 13.57 -13.93
#